data_84495ece7abacb7d53771a1c8e1d1ae0
#
_entry.id   84495ece7abacb7d53771a1c8e1d1ae0
#
_cell.length_a   1.000
_cell.length_b   1.000
_cell.length_c   1.000
_cell.angle_alpha   90.00
_cell.angle_beta   90.00
_cell.angle_gamma   90.00
#
_symmetry.space_group_name_H-M   'P 1'
#
loop_
_entity.id
_entity.type
_entity.pdbx_description
1 polymer ?
#
loop_
_entity_poly.entity_id
_entity_poly.type
_entity_poly.pdbx_seq_one_letter_code
_entity_poly.pdbx_strand_id
1 'polypeptide(L)'
;MDDNLKIYNAVREVPQEAQKPIRGGRLNGKTDINPMWRIKVLTEQFGPCGIGWYTEILNNWLEPAPTGEITAHVKIALRVKVDGEWSQPIVGIGGSMYVANEKNGFYTSDECFKMAYTDAISVACKMLGVGADVYWGSDRSKYEQNGFNAPQKPSLTPDMLVPDLFEQIIEAKQKAKTQGNRFSTLSFLESKYIVDNGMIKKINDLVTEYYNFTRK
;
A
#
# COMPACT_ATOMS: atom_id res chain seq x y z
N MET A 1 31.53 -10.36 -0.76
CA MET A 1 30.25 -10.62 -0.02
C MET A 1 29.07 -9.81 -0.55
N ASP A 2 29.29 -8.87 -1.50
CA ASP A 2 28.22 -7.99 -2.01
C ASP A 2 27.43 -8.53 -3.22
N ASP A 3 27.80 -9.65 -3.78
CA ASP A 3 27.21 -10.15 -5.04
C ASP A 3 25.81 -10.75 -4.86
N ASN A 4 25.53 -11.35 -3.69
CA ASN A 4 24.24 -11.97 -3.39
C ASN A 4 23.07 -10.96 -3.27
N LEU A 5 23.35 -9.69 -2.97
CA LEU A 5 22.35 -8.63 -2.86
C LEU A 5 22.25 -7.75 -4.11
N LYS A 6 23.04 -8.01 -5.14
CA LYS A 6 23.09 -7.18 -6.36
C LYS A 6 21.70 -7.00 -6.99
N ILE A 7 21.01 -8.10 -7.26
CA ILE A 7 19.66 -8.06 -7.84
C ILE A 7 18.69 -7.40 -6.87
N TYR A 8 18.68 -7.83 -5.60
CA TYR A 8 17.80 -7.27 -4.57
C TYR A 8 17.93 -5.75 -4.46
N ASN A 9 19.15 -5.24 -4.36
CA ASN A 9 19.42 -3.80 -4.24
C ASN A 9 19.03 -3.01 -5.49
N ALA A 10 19.13 -3.61 -6.68
CA ALA A 10 18.76 -2.97 -7.94
C ALA A 10 17.23 -2.82 -8.12
N VAL A 11 16.42 -3.67 -7.48
CA VAL A 11 14.96 -3.75 -7.72
C VAL A 11 14.09 -3.41 -6.50
N ARG A 12 14.69 -3.08 -5.37
CA ARG A 12 13.97 -2.86 -4.11
C ARG A 12 13.17 -1.58 -4.05
N GLU A 13 13.69 -0.50 -4.66
CA GLU A 13 13.08 0.82 -4.64
C GLU A 13 11.99 0.94 -5.71
N VAL A 14 10.81 1.39 -5.31
CA VAL A 14 9.71 1.68 -6.22
C VAL A 14 9.61 3.19 -6.41
N PRO A 15 9.71 3.73 -7.63
CA PRO A 15 9.55 5.15 -7.85
C PRO A 15 8.13 5.61 -7.51
N GLN A 16 7.99 6.85 -7.09
CA GLN A 16 6.73 7.38 -6.57
C GLN A 16 5.58 7.30 -7.59
N GLU A 17 5.86 7.48 -8.87
CA GLU A 17 4.90 7.36 -9.97
C GLU A 17 4.35 5.94 -10.17
N ALA A 18 5.07 4.92 -9.69
CA ALA A 18 4.62 3.53 -9.72
C ALA A 18 3.90 3.11 -8.43
N GLN A 19 3.77 4.00 -7.45
CA GLN A 19 3.09 3.77 -6.19
C GLN A 19 1.72 4.44 -6.18
N LYS A 20 0.70 3.76 -5.66
CA LYS A 20 -0.65 4.30 -5.49
C LYS A 20 -1.18 3.94 -4.11
N PRO A 21 -1.60 4.92 -3.29
CA PRO A 21 -2.23 4.62 -2.01
C PRO A 21 -3.59 3.96 -2.22
N ILE A 22 -3.83 2.85 -1.52
CA ILE A 22 -5.12 2.17 -1.52
C ILE A 22 -6.05 2.95 -0.59
N ARG A 23 -7.18 3.41 -1.15
CA ARG A 23 -8.20 4.17 -0.41
C ARG A 23 -9.45 3.32 -0.23
N GLY A 24 -9.68 2.87 0.99
CA GLY A 24 -10.85 2.07 1.37
C GLY A 24 -10.62 0.56 1.39
N GLY A 25 -11.62 -0.18 1.91
CA GLY A 25 -11.57 -1.62 2.06
C GLY A 25 -10.54 -2.11 3.10
N ARG A 26 -10.29 -3.40 3.08
CA ARG A 26 -9.39 -4.10 4.03
C ARG A 26 -7.92 -3.65 3.92
N LEU A 27 -7.51 -3.14 2.75
CA LEU A 27 -6.14 -2.71 2.46
C LEU A 27 -5.96 -1.19 2.55
N ASN A 28 -6.92 -0.47 3.12
CA ASN A 28 -6.84 0.99 3.26
C ASN A 28 -5.55 1.42 3.97
N GLY A 29 -4.86 2.39 3.39
CA GLY A 29 -3.59 2.91 3.90
C GLY A 29 -2.35 2.13 3.46
N LYS A 30 -2.51 1.01 2.76
CA LYS A 30 -1.39 0.31 2.11
C LYS A 30 -1.09 0.92 0.73
N THR A 31 0.10 0.63 0.22
CA THR A 31 0.54 1.07 -1.10
C THR A 31 0.37 -0.06 -2.11
N ASP A 32 -0.31 0.22 -3.20
CA ASP A 32 -0.33 -0.62 -4.39
C ASP A 32 0.82 -0.24 -5.31
N ILE A 33 1.48 -1.23 -5.89
CA ILE A 33 2.55 -1.05 -6.86
C ILE A 33 1.99 -1.38 -8.24
N ASN A 34 2.13 -0.45 -9.19
CA ASN A 34 1.69 -0.65 -10.56
C ASN A 34 2.26 -1.97 -11.14
N PRO A 35 1.42 -2.91 -11.58
CA PRO A 35 1.88 -4.19 -12.13
C PRO A 35 2.83 -4.03 -13.31
N MET A 36 2.62 -3.02 -14.18
CA MET A 36 3.49 -2.76 -15.33
C MET A 36 4.90 -2.33 -14.93
N TRP A 37 5.05 -1.68 -13.77
CA TRP A 37 6.38 -1.37 -13.24
C TRP A 37 7.17 -2.64 -12.93
N ARG A 38 6.53 -3.69 -12.38
CA ARG A 38 7.20 -4.98 -12.14
C ARG A 38 7.68 -5.63 -13.45
N ILE A 39 6.86 -5.57 -14.49
CA ILE A 39 7.24 -6.04 -15.83
C ILE A 39 8.44 -5.25 -16.37
N LYS A 40 8.42 -3.91 -16.20
CA LYS A 40 9.53 -3.03 -16.58
C LYS A 40 10.81 -3.43 -15.85
N VAL A 41 10.77 -3.59 -14.54
CA VAL A 41 11.94 -3.96 -13.73
C VAL A 41 12.51 -5.33 -14.12
N LEU A 42 11.65 -6.33 -14.30
CA LEU A 42 12.10 -7.64 -14.78
C LEU A 42 12.81 -7.52 -16.16
N THR A 43 12.26 -6.69 -17.03
CA THR A 43 12.84 -6.48 -18.36
C THR A 43 14.16 -5.70 -18.29
N GLU A 44 14.28 -4.72 -17.43
CA GLU A 44 15.51 -3.95 -17.21
C GLU A 44 16.63 -4.81 -16.61
N GLN A 45 16.30 -5.69 -15.68
CA GLN A 45 17.29 -6.52 -14.99
C GLN A 45 17.71 -7.76 -15.78
N PHE A 46 16.80 -8.40 -16.49
CA PHE A 46 17.03 -9.71 -17.07
C PHE A 46 16.90 -9.73 -18.59
N GLY A 47 16.37 -8.68 -19.22
CA GLY A 47 16.07 -8.62 -20.65
C GLY A 47 14.58 -8.86 -20.95
N PRO A 48 14.17 -8.91 -22.22
CA PRO A 48 12.78 -9.06 -22.64
C PRO A 48 12.15 -10.36 -22.15
N CYS A 49 10.82 -10.30 -21.90
CA CYS A 49 10.04 -11.49 -21.60
C CYS A 49 10.18 -12.56 -22.70
N GLY A 50 10.35 -13.81 -22.32
CA GLY A 50 10.62 -14.95 -23.21
C GLY A 50 12.10 -15.14 -23.55
N ILE A 51 12.96 -14.15 -23.29
CA ILE A 51 14.41 -14.21 -23.56
C ILE A 51 15.21 -14.14 -22.27
N GLY A 52 14.92 -13.15 -21.42
CA GLY A 52 15.61 -12.91 -20.15
C GLY A 52 14.81 -13.32 -18.92
N TRP A 53 13.50 -13.40 -19.04
CA TRP A 53 12.59 -13.93 -18.03
C TRP A 53 11.31 -14.44 -18.68
N TYR A 54 10.60 -15.32 -17.99
CA TYR A 54 9.26 -15.77 -18.38
C TYR A 54 8.53 -16.40 -17.21
N THR A 55 7.23 -16.63 -17.37
CA THR A 55 6.40 -17.35 -16.41
C THR A 55 5.75 -18.57 -17.04
N GLU A 56 5.59 -19.62 -16.23
CA GLU A 56 4.82 -20.82 -16.57
C GLU A 56 3.64 -20.92 -15.61
N ILE A 57 2.43 -21.16 -16.12
CA ILE A 57 1.29 -21.47 -15.27
C ILE A 57 1.41 -22.95 -14.86
N LEU A 58 1.64 -23.17 -13.57
CA LEU A 58 1.77 -24.52 -13.01
C LEU A 58 0.41 -25.12 -12.66
N ASN A 59 -0.53 -24.29 -12.21
CA ASN A 59 -1.89 -24.69 -11.86
C ASN A 59 -2.82 -23.49 -11.78
N ASN A 60 -4.11 -23.72 -11.98
CA ASN A 60 -5.16 -22.78 -11.65
C ASN A 60 -6.38 -23.54 -11.09
N TRP A 61 -7.11 -22.94 -10.15
CA TRP A 61 -8.27 -23.56 -9.54
C TRP A 61 -9.25 -22.53 -8.98
N LEU A 62 -10.45 -23.00 -8.70
CA LEU A 62 -11.47 -22.24 -7.99
C LEU A 62 -11.63 -22.83 -6.60
N GLU A 63 -11.71 -21.95 -5.57
CA GLU A 63 -11.92 -22.32 -4.17
C GLU A 63 -13.25 -21.76 -3.69
N PRO A 64 -14.27 -22.58 -3.46
CA PRO A 64 -15.55 -22.12 -2.93
C PRO A 64 -15.48 -21.86 -1.43
N ALA A 65 -16.09 -20.76 -0.98
CA ALA A 65 -16.28 -20.42 0.42
C ALA A 65 -17.69 -20.83 0.91
N PRO A 66 -17.88 -21.11 2.20
CA PRO A 66 -19.20 -21.40 2.78
C PRO A 66 -20.23 -20.27 2.60
N THR A 67 -19.76 -19.05 2.35
CA THR A 67 -20.59 -17.85 2.09
C THR A 67 -21.22 -17.83 0.69
N GLY A 68 -20.86 -18.78 -0.20
CA GLY A 68 -21.24 -18.81 -1.60
C GLY A 68 -20.32 -18.01 -2.51
N GLU A 69 -19.34 -17.29 -1.95
CA GLU A 69 -18.28 -16.63 -2.71
C GLU A 69 -17.31 -17.69 -3.25
N ILE A 70 -16.66 -17.38 -4.37
CA ILE A 70 -15.67 -18.26 -4.99
C ILE A 70 -14.44 -17.44 -5.34
N THR A 71 -13.26 -17.92 -4.98
CA THR A 71 -11.98 -17.31 -5.36
C THR A 71 -11.32 -18.12 -6.47
N ALA A 72 -10.71 -17.41 -7.43
CA ALA A 72 -9.84 -17.97 -8.44
C ALA A 72 -8.39 -17.83 -8.01
N HIS A 73 -7.62 -18.88 -8.18
CA HIS A 73 -6.20 -18.91 -7.85
C HIS A 73 -5.37 -19.34 -9.07
N VAL A 74 -4.20 -18.73 -9.20
CA VAL A 74 -3.20 -19.11 -10.21
C VAL A 74 -1.86 -19.31 -9.52
N LYS A 75 -1.24 -20.47 -9.77
CA LYS A 75 0.13 -20.79 -9.36
C LYS A 75 1.04 -20.71 -10.56
N ILE A 76 2.10 -19.93 -10.46
CA ILE A 76 3.11 -19.78 -11.52
C ILE A 76 4.49 -20.15 -11.03
N ALA A 77 5.39 -20.43 -12.00
CA ALA A 77 6.83 -20.36 -11.85
C ALA A 77 7.35 -19.17 -12.66
N LEU A 78 7.97 -18.21 -12.02
CA LEU A 78 8.79 -17.19 -12.66
C LEU A 78 10.21 -17.74 -12.80
N ARG A 79 10.79 -17.59 -13.99
CA ARG A 79 12.21 -17.90 -14.25
C ARG A 79 12.89 -16.68 -14.82
N VAL A 80 14.09 -16.42 -14.33
CA VAL A 80 14.96 -15.32 -14.77
C VAL A 80 16.30 -15.88 -15.26
N LYS A 81 16.93 -15.17 -16.18
CA LYS A 81 18.23 -15.57 -16.74
C LYS A 81 19.32 -14.67 -16.14
N VAL A 82 20.29 -15.29 -15.48
CA VAL A 82 21.43 -14.59 -14.87
C VAL A 82 22.70 -15.25 -15.43
N ASP A 83 23.61 -14.45 -15.93
CA ASP A 83 24.91 -14.90 -16.51
C ASP A 83 24.76 -16.02 -17.55
N GLY A 84 23.68 -15.97 -18.33
CA GLY A 84 23.38 -16.95 -19.39
C GLY A 84 22.60 -18.18 -18.92
N GLU A 85 22.46 -18.40 -17.62
CA GLU A 85 21.79 -19.56 -17.01
C GLU A 85 20.39 -19.23 -16.50
N TRP A 86 19.44 -20.16 -16.69
CA TRP A 86 18.09 -20.02 -16.14
C TRP A 86 18.04 -20.36 -14.65
N SER A 87 17.36 -19.53 -13.90
CA SER A 87 17.11 -19.79 -12.48
C SER A 87 16.25 -21.04 -12.25
N GLN A 88 16.31 -21.56 -11.03
CA GLN A 88 15.25 -22.46 -10.54
C GLN A 88 13.92 -21.74 -10.50
N PRO A 89 12.76 -22.45 -10.53
CA PRO A 89 11.45 -21.83 -10.53
C PRO A 89 11.21 -21.02 -9.24
N ILE A 90 10.85 -19.76 -9.41
CA ILE A 90 10.43 -18.88 -8.33
C ILE A 90 8.91 -18.91 -8.28
N VAL A 91 8.36 -19.59 -7.29
CA VAL A 91 6.91 -19.86 -7.23
C VAL A 91 6.15 -18.68 -6.66
N GLY A 92 5.08 -18.26 -7.34
CA GLY A 92 4.09 -17.32 -6.86
C GLY A 92 2.68 -17.91 -6.94
N ILE A 93 1.84 -17.63 -5.95
CA ILE A 93 0.41 -17.94 -5.96
C ILE A 93 -0.33 -16.63 -5.80
N GLY A 94 -1.22 -16.33 -6.74
CA GLY A 94 -2.09 -15.17 -6.70
C GLY A 94 -3.55 -15.55 -6.66
N GLY A 95 -4.39 -14.64 -6.18
CA GLY A 95 -5.82 -14.85 -6.05
C GLY A 95 -6.65 -13.64 -6.47
N SER A 96 -7.88 -13.92 -6.90
CA SER A 96 -8.89 -12.92 -7.18
C SER A 96 -10.29 -13.50 -6.97
N MET A 97 -11.29 -12.62 -6.73
CA MET A 97 -12.67 -13.06 -6.60
C MET A 97 -13.21 -13.46 -7.98
N TYR A 98 -13.72 -14.69 -8.08
CA TYR A 98 -14.50 -15.15 -9.22
C TYR A 98 -15.99 -14.85 -9.01
N VAL A 99 -16.53 -15.22 -7.85
CA VAL A 99 -17.89 -14.86 -7.43
C VAL A 99 -17.78 -14.05 -6.14
N ALA A 100 -18.18 -12.80 -6.18
CA ALA A 100 -18.22 -11.89 -5.04
C ALA A 100 -19.66 -11.62 -4.60
N ASN A 101 -19.92 -11.53 -3.30
CA ASN A 101 -21.21 -11.09 -2.78
C ASN A 101 -21.17 -9.55 -2.62
N GLU A 102 -21.91 -8.85 -3.49
CA GLU A 102 -22.00 -7.40 -3.51
C GLU A 102 -23.37 -6.91 -3.02
N LYS A 103 -23.55 -5.59 -2.89
CA LYS A 103 -24.80 -4.98 -2.40
C LYS A 103 -26.03 -5.41 -3.19
N ASN A 104 -25.87 -5.72 -4.47
CA ASN A 104 -26.97 -6.08 -5.40
C ASN A 104 -27.06 -7.59 -5.67
N GLY A 105 -26.34 -8.42 -4.90
CA GLY A 105 -26.27 -9.86 -5.05
C GLY A 105 -24.91 -10.34 -5.59
N PHE A 106 -24.87 -11.60 -6.02
CA PHE A 106 -23.63 -12.20 -6.51
C PHE A 106 -23.23 -11.63 -7.87
N TYR A 107 -21.98 -11.22 -7.96
CA TYR A 107 -21.31 -10.78 -9.20
C TYR A 107 -20.27 -11.82 -9.60
N THR A 108 -20.24 -12.18 -10.89
CA THR A 108 -19.25 -13.10 -11.46
C THR A 108 -18.27 -12.34 -12.33
N SER A 109 -16.98 -12.46 -12.02
CA SER A 109 -15.89 -11.81 -12.76
C SER A 109 -15.36 -12.72 -13.87
N ASP A 110 -15.37 -12.27 -15.11
CA ASP A 110 -14.72 -12.91 -16.25
C ASP A 110 -13.20 -12.65 -16.30
N GLU A 111 -12.71 -11.69 -15.52
CA GLU A 111 -11.30 -11.31 -15.45
C GLU A 111 -10.53 -11.96 -14.28
N CYS A 112 -11.21 -12.76 -13.45
CA CYS A 112 -10.63 -13.26 -12.19
C CYS A 112 -9.29 -13.98 -12.37
N PHE A 113 -9.15 -14.85 -13.38
CA PHE A 113 -7.88 -15.57 -13.65
C PHE A 113 -6.78 -14.64 -14.15
N LYS A 114 -7.11 -13.63 -14.96
CA LYS A 114 -6.17 -12.58 -15.38
C LYS A 114 -5.63 -11.80 -14.18
N MET A 115 -6.51 -11.43 -13.26
CA MET A 115 -6.15 -10.73 -12.03
C MET A 115 -5.33 -11.62 -11.10
N ALA A 116 -5.72 -12.87 -10.90
CA ALA A 116 -4.99 -13.86 -10.10
C ALA A 116 -3.60 -14.14 -10.68
N TYR A 117 -3.46 -14.20 -12.01
CA TYR A 117 -2.16 -14.35 -12.67
C TYR A 117 -1.25 -13.14 -12.42
N THR A 118 -1.77 -11.93 -12.54
CA THR A 118 -1.01 -10.69 -12.26
C THR A 118 -0.57 -10.63 -10.79
N ASP A 119 -1.42 -11.05 -9.87
CA ASP A 119 -1.09 -11.16 -8.44
C ASP A 119 -0.01 -12.21 -8.20
N ALA A 120 -0.10 -13.38 -8.86
CA ALA A 120 0.93 -14.43 -8.78
C ALA A 120 2.31 -13.94 -9.22
N ILE A 121 2.39 -13.16 -10.31
CA ILE A 121 3.64 -12.50 -10.74
C ILE A 121 4.15 -11.57 -9.63
N SER A 122 3.27 -10.78 -9.02
CA SER A 122 3.64 -9.87 -7.93
C SER A 122 4.22 -10.62 -6.74
N VAL A 123 3.65 -11.77 -6.39
CA VAL A 123 4.16 -12.64 -5.31
C VAL A 123 5.52 -13.24 -5.66
N ALA A 124 5.71 -13.74 -6.88
CA ALA A 124 7.00 -14.27 -7.32
C ALA A 124 8.09 -13.18 -7.35
N CYS A 125 7.76 -11.98 -7.82
CA CYS A 125 8.67 -10.84 -7.87
C CYS A 125 9.20 -10.44 -6.47
N LYS A 126 8.38 -10.58 -5.41
CA LYS A 126 8.82 -10.30 -4.03
C LYS A 126 10.02 -11.16 -3.61
N MET A 127 10.10 -12.40 -4.08
CA MET A 127 11.23 -13.30 -3.78
C MET A 127 12.55 -12.82 -4.38
N LEU A 128 12.51 -11.99 -5.42
CA LEU A 128 13.67 -11.30 -6.00
C LEU A 128 13.99 -9.97 -5.32
N GLY A 129 13.15 -9.52 -4.38
CA GLY A 129 13.27 -8.21 -3.73
C GLY A 129 12.57 -7.07 -4.46
N VAL A 130 11.81 -7.33 -5.52
CA VAL A 130 11.11 -6.29 -6.30
C VAL A 130 10.11 -5.55 -5.42
N GLY A 131 10.36 -4.24 -5.22
CA GLY A 131 9.54 -3.37 -4.39
C GLY A 131 9.69 -3.63 -2.89
N ALA A 132 10.78 -4.24 -2.45
CA ALA A 132 10.99 -4.64 -1.05
C ALA A 132 10.78 -3.49 -0.07
N ASP A 133 11.21 -2.27 -0.39
CA ASP A 133 11.10 -1.11 0.51
C ASP A 133 9.65 -0.71 0.80
N VAL A 134 8.74 -0.88 -0.17
CA VAL A 134 7.31 -0.65 0.03
C VAL A 134 6.73 -1.68 1.00
N TYR A 135 7.15 -2.94 0.91
CA TYR A 135 6.68 -4.00 1.81
C TYR A 135 7.28 -3.85 3.21
N TRP A 136 8.57 -3.50 3.33
CA TRP A 136 9.21 -3.19 4.61
C TRP A 136 8.50 -2.02 5.31
N GLY A 137 8.17 -0.95 4.60
CA GLY A 137 7.50 0.23 5.15
C GLY A 137 6.03 0.02 5.48
N SER A 138 5.33 -0.92 4.82
CA SER A 138 3.90 -1.15 5.00
C SER A 138 3.55 -2.35 5.88
N ASP A 139 4.52 -3.20 6.18
CA ASP A 139 4.32 -4.34 7.05
C ASP A 139 4.42 -3.93 8.52
N ARG A 140 3.31 -3.44 9.07
CA ARG A 140 3.12 -3.35 10.53
C ARG A 140 3.01 -4.75 11.10
N SER A 141 4.12 -5.47 11.07
CA SER A 141 4.17 -6.80 11.67
C SER A 141 4.15 -6.69 13.19
N LYS A 142 3.72 -7.76 13.86
CA LYS A 142 3.80 -7.93 15.32
C LYS A 142 5.24 -7.77 15.89
N TYR A 143 6.23 -7.54 15.04
CA TYR A 143 7.64 -7.32 15.38
C TYR A 143 8.02 -5.83 15.43
N GLU A 144 7.12 -4.89 15.12
CA GLU A 144 7.38 -3.43 15.20
C GLU A 144 7.53 -2.87 16.62
N GLN A 145 7.51 -3.71 17.65
CA GLN A 145 7.85 -3.26 19.01
C GLN A 145 9.33 -2.93 19.20
N ASN A 146 10.20 -3.16 18.20
CA ASN A 146 11.63 -2.85 18.25
C ASN A 146 12.12 -2.19 16.95
N GLY A 147 11.94 -0.89 16.84
CA GLY A 147 12.92 0.06 16.32
C GLY A 147 13.34 0.00 14.86
N PHE A 148 12.44 -0.09 13.86
CA PHE A 148 12.74 0.41 12.53
C PHE A 148 11.77 1.54 12.18
N ASN A 149 12.33 2.75 12.01
CA ASN A 149 11.61 4.00 11.83
C ASN A 149 10.79 4.02 10.54
N ALA A 150 9.47 3.83 10.63
CA ALA A 150 8.59 4.61 9.77
C ALA A 150 8.88 6.11 10.05
N PRO A 151 8.75 7.04 9.09
CA PRO A 151 8.89 8.45 9.40
C PRO A 151 7.95 8.77 10.55
N GLN A 152 8.53 8.97 11.73
CA GLN A 152 7.77 9.27 12.94
C GLN A 152 7.06 10.59 12.66
N LYS A 153 5.75 10.60 12.84
CA LYS A 153 5.02 11.86 12.84
C LYS A 153 5.75 12.80 13.79
N PRO A 154 6.04 14.02 13.39
CA PRO A 154 6.68 14.96 14.29
C PRO A 154 5.80 15.16 15.52
N SER A 155 6.41 15.28 16.70
CA SER A 155 5.68 15.67 17.90
C SER A 155 5.16 17.09 17.71
N LEU A 156 3.88 17.31 18.01
CA LEU A 156 3.31 18.64 17.96
C LEU A 156 3.88 19.47 19.11
N THR A 157 4.67 20.47 18.77
CA THR A 157 5.30 21.38 19.74
C THR A 157 4.57 22.73 19.78
N PRO A 158 4.70 23.52 20.87
CA PRO A 158 4.02 24.82 20.98
C PRO A 158 4.33 25.81 19.86
N ASP A 159 5.54 25.77 19.29
CA ASP A 159 5.99 26.61 18.17
C ASP A 159 5.33 26.25 16.83
N MET A 160 4.73 25.06 16.71
CA MET A 160 3.92 24.65 15.55
C MET A 160 2.48 25.15 15.62
N LEU A 161 2.06 25.77 16.71
CA LEU A 161 0.72 26.35 16.87
C LEU A 161 0.66 27.73 16.19
N VAL A 162 0.76 27.71 14.87
CA VAL A 162 0.78 28.90 14.00
C VAL A 162 -0.55 29.08 13.25
N PRO A 163 -0.84 30.29 12.72
CA PRO A 163 -2.07 30.57 11.97
C PRO A 163 -2.44 29.54 10.92
N ASP A 164 -1.47 29.07 10.14
CA ASP A 164 -1.67 28.07 9.07
C ASP A 164 -2.25 26.75 9.61
N LEU A 165 -1.83 26.32 10.79
CA LEU A 165 -2.39 25.11 11.42
C LEU A 165 -3.84 25.36 11.88
N PHE A 166 -4.11 26.57 12.41
CA PHE A 166 -5.46 26.94 12.85
C PHE A 166 -6.44 27.00 11.68
N GLU A 167 -6.03 27.55 10.54
CA GLU A 167 -6.82 27.55 9.30
C GLU A 167 -7.15 26.16 8.83
N GLN A 168 -6.17 25.25 8.80
CA GLN A 168 -6.39 23.86 8.42
C GLN A 168 -7.42 23.15 9.33
N ILE A 169 -7.39 23.43 10.63
CA ILE A 169 -8.37 22.88 11.61
C ILE A 169 -9.76 23.46 11.33
N ILE A 170 -9.87 24.76 11.09
CA ILE A 170 -11.12 25.46 10.81
C ILE A 170 -11.75 24.94 9.52
N GLU A 171 -10.98 24.82 8.44
CA GLU A 171 -11.44 24.28 7.15
C GLU A 171 -11.91 22.83 7.29
N ALA A 172 -11.14 21.97 7.97
CA ALA A 172 -11.52 20.59 8.20
C ALA A 172 -12.83 20.46 9.00
N LYS A 173 -13.01 21.33 10.02
CA LYS A 173 -14.24 21.42 10.81
C LYS A 173 -15.44 21.86 9.98
N GLN A 174 -15.26 22.85 9.11
CA GLN A 174 -16.32 23.34 8.21
C GLN A 174 -16.70 22.28 7.19
N LYS A 175 -15.71 21.62 6.59
CA LYS A 175 -15.93 20.51 5.64
C LYS A 175 -16.70 19.35 6.27
N ALA A 176 -16.33 18.95 7.48
CA ALA A 176 -17.04 17.89 8.22
C ALA A 176 -18.50 18.31 8.49
N LYS A 177 -18.74 19.57 8.90
CA LYS A 177 -20.08 20.10 9.12
C LYS A 177 -20.94 20.06 7.85
N THR A 178 -20.38 20.47 6.71
CA THR A 178 -21.06 20.43 5.40
C THR A 178 -21.43 19.02 4.97
N GLN A 179 -20.63 18.03 5.37
CA GLN A 179 -20.84 16.60 5.06
C GLN A 179 -21.68 15.86 6.11
N GLY A 180 -22.19 16.55 7.13
CA GLY A 180 -22.96 15.95 8.23
C GLY A 180 -22.14 15.04 9.16
N ASN A 181 -20.80 15.15 9.13
CA ASN A 181 -19.89 14.34 9.93
C ASN A 181 -19.51 15.05 11.24
N ARG A 182 -19.22 14.25 12.29
CA ARG A 182 -18.61 14.77 13.52
C ARG A 182 -17.13 15.04 13.28
N PHE A 183 -16.64 16.18 13.75
CA PHE A 183 -15.23 16.57 13.71
C PHE A 183 -14.59 16.44 15.09
N SER A 184 -13.38 15.86 15.12
CA SER A 184 -12.53 15.82 16.32
C SER A 184 -11.19 16.46 16.00
N THR A 185 -10.84 17.53 16.71
CA THR A 185 -9.52 18.19 16.60
C THR A 185 -8.39 17.23 16.93
N LEU A 186 -8.57 16.39 17.96
CA LEU A 186 -7.57 15.38 18.33
C LEU A 186 -7.31 14.42 17.17
N SER A 187 -8.35 13.78 16.64
CA SER A 187 -8.19 12.83 15.52
C SER A 187 -7.60 13.48 14.27
N PHE A 188 -7.91 14.74 13.99
CA PHE A 188 -7.31 15.49 12.89
C PHE A 188 -5.82 15.69 13.11
N LEU A 189 -5.41 16.12 14.30
CA LEU A 189 -4.00 16.34 14.64
C LEU A 189 -3.21 15.03 14.72
N GLU A 190 -3.78 13.98 15.31
CA GLU A 190 -3.17 12.64 15.35
C GLU A 190 -2.96 12.02 13.97
N SER A 191 -3.70 12.47 12.96
CA SER A 191 -3.43 12.04 11.57
C SER A 191 -2.07 12.54 11.04
N LYS A 192 -1.53 13.64 11.61
CA LYS A 192 -0.33 14.35 11.13
C LYS A 192 0.81 14.38 12.14
N TYR A 193 0.51 14.37 13.44
CA TYR A 193 1.46 14.61 14.52
C TYR A 193 1.29 13.58 15.66
N ILE A 194 2.32 13.45 16.49
CA ILE A 194 2.20 12.87 17.83
C ILE A 194 1.71 14.00 18.73
N VAL A 195 0.56 13.84 19.35
CA VAL A 195 -0.13 14.89 20.13
C VAL A 195 -0.16 14.52 21.59
N ASP A 196 0.25 15.45 22.47
CA ASP A 196 -0.03 15.35 23.89
C ASP A 196 -1.50 15.72 24.15
N ASN A 197 -2.24 14.81 24.75
CA ASN A 197 -3.66 15.02 25.10
C ASN A 197 -3.90 16.25 25.99
N GLY A 198 -2.91 16.62 26.82
CA GLY A 198 -2.97 17.83 27.63
C GLY A 198 -3.00 19.14 26.82
N MET A 199 -2.51 19.13 25.59
CA MET A 199 -2.49 20.30 24.72
C MET A 199 -3.81 20.57 23.98
N ILE A 200 -4.71 19.59 23.86
CA ILE A 200 -5.91 19.69 23.03
C ILE A 200 -6.85 20.83 23.47
N LYS A 201 -7.03 21.02 24.77
CA LYS A 201 -7.83 22.11 25.28
C LYS A 201 -7.25 23.46 24.86
N LYS A 202 -5.93 23.66 25.05
CA LYS A 202 -5.23 24.89 24.67
C LYS A 202 -5.32 25.16 23.17
N ILE A 203 -5.19 24.10 22.33
CA ILE A 203 -5.31 24.22 20.88
C ILE A 203 -6.72 24.66 20.47
N ASN A 204 -7.75 24.07 21.05
CA ASN A 204 -9.14 24.46 20.76
C ASN A 204 -9.43 25.92 21.16
N ASP A 205 -8.88 26.36 22.27
CA ASP A 205 -9.02 27.76 22.74
C ASP A 205 -8.34 28.71 21.75
N LEU A 206 -7.09 28.44 21.37
CA LEU A 206 -6.33 29.23 20.38
C LEU A 206 -7.00 29.28 19.00
N VAL A 207 -7.49 28.15 18.50
CA VAL A 207 -8.24 28.07 17.23
C VAL A 207 -9.51 28.91 17.29
N THR A 208 -10.21 28.94 18.44
CA THR A 208 -11.41 29.73 18.63
C THR A 208 -11.09 31.22 18.70
N GLU A 209 -10.03 31.61 19.39
CA GLU A 209 -9.56 33.00 19.45
C GLU A 209 -9.14 33.49 18.05
N TYR A 210 -8.37 32.71 17.34
CA TYR A 210 -7.94 33.01 15.96
C TYR A 210 -9.13 33.18 15.00
N TYR A 211 -10.12 32.28 15.09
CA TYR A 211 -11.34 32.36 14.28
C TYR A 211 -12.13 33.64 14.55
N ASN A 212 -12.27 34.02 15.81
CA ASN A 212 -12.99 35.23 16.22
C ASN A 212 -12.24 36.52 15.82
N PHE A 213 -10.90 36.47 15.75
CA PHE A 213 -10.07 37.60 15.34
C PHE A 213 -10.11 37.85 13.84
N THR A 214 -10.06 36.78 13.05
CA THR A 214 -9.92 36.85 11.56
C THR A 214 -11.24 37.07 10.84
N ARG A 215 -12.38 36.94 11.51
CA ARG A 215 -13.72 37.08 10.90
C ARG A 215 -14.57 38.18 11.50
N LYS A 216 -13.95 39.15 12.23
CA LYS A 216 -14.51 40.46 12.55
C LYS A 216 -14.22 41.41 11.38
#